data_5dc8a154acc6ab08079fc19ecedb360c
#
_entry.id   5dc8a154acc6ab08079fc19ecedb360c
#
_cell.length_a   1.000
_cell.length_b   1.000
_cell.length_c   1.000
_cell.angle_alpha   90.00
_cell.angle_beta   90.00
_cell.angle_gamma   90.00
#
_symmetry.space_group_name_H-M   'P 1'
#
loop_
_entity.id
_entity.type
_entity.pdbx_description
1 polymer ?
#
loop_
_entity_poly.entity_id
_entity_poly.type
_entity_poly.pdbx_seq_one_letter_code
_entity_poly.pdbx_strand_id
1 'polypeptide(L)'
;FDETSPLSQLAMRDVVGKIDLFNRTRAAKTLESKGISPAVMIPIAPSPENVSKPTGLNNEFLISLLPYLIIIWAFYGGFSIVSDLVAGEKERGTLETLLISPAHRNEICLGKFLALAMVCLASSLISVVAVFLFASLPIPMIAKLFPQGMSVSLPTIAAVIAVLLPLVASFAGLLLAVSALAKNMREAQTYLTLVSFVVLMPAIFSQFLGFTDLTKSTWVRFVPILNTAVDVRSALTGKIEWGWIGVTVAISLGIAAVMLFWVVRLFQKEQILTRV
;
A
#
# COMPACT_ATOMS: atom_id res chain seq x y z
N PHE A 1 33.52 -14.77 -20.21
CA PHE A 1 32.62 -14.55 -19.07
C PHE A 1 31.33 -15.33 -19.29
N ASP A 2 30.65 -15.66 -18.21
CA ASP A 2 29.37 -16.41 -18.27
C ASP A 2 28.20 -15.43 -18.37
N GLU A 3 27.52 -15.45 -19.51
CA GLU A 3 26.35 -14.58 -19.76
C GLU A 3 25.12 -14.91 -18.90
N THR A 4 25.09 -16.13 -18.34
CA THR A 4 23.96 -16.57 -17.51
C THR A 4 24.11 -16.18 -16.04
N SER A 5 25.33 -15.81 -15.61
CA SER A 5 25.61 -15.43 -14.23
C SER A 5 25.60 -13.91 -14.03
N PRO A 6 24.69 -13.36 -13.17
CA PRO A 6 24.65 -11.93 -12.86
C PRO A 6 25.97 -11.40 -12.26
N LEU A 7 26.66 -12.20 -11.47
CA LEU A 7 27.96 -11.84 -10.88
C LEU A 7 29.05 -11.72 -11.96
N SER A 8 29.05 -12.61 -12.94
CA SER A 8 29.96 -12.56 -14.08
C SER A 8 29.72 -11.32 -14.95
N GLN A 9 28.45 -10.93 -15.16
CA GLN A 9 28.11 -9.72 -15.88
C GLN A 9 28.56 -8.45 -15.15
N LEU A 10 28.40 -8.40 -13.81
CA LEU A 10 28.89 -7.27 -13.00
C LEU A 10 30.40 -7.17 -13.02
N ALA A 11 31.13 -8.30 -12.88
CA ALA A 11 32.56 -8.35 -12.95
C ALA A 11 33.08 -7.90 -14.34
N MET A 12 32.42 -8.35 -15.42
CA MET A 12 32.75 -7.92 -16.78
C MET A 12 32.59 -6.41 -16.96
N ARG A 13 31.47 -5.83 -16.48
CA ARG A 13 31.26 -4.38 -16.54
C ARG A 13 32.31 -3.58 -15.78
N ASP A 14 32.70 -4.03 -14.60
CA ASP A 14 33.76 -3.39 -13.79
C ASP A 14 35.12 -3.43 -14.51
N VAL A 15 35.50 -4.59 -15.07
CA VAL A 15 36.74 -4.75 -15.83
C VAL A 15 36.73 -3.89 -17.09
N VAL A 16 35.66 -3.92 -17.88
CA VAL A 16 35.52 -3.10 -19.09
C VAL A 16 35.58 -1.61 -18.76
N GLY A 17 34.89 -1.20 -17.69
CA GLY A 17 34.92 0.20 -17.24
C GLY A 17 36.30 0.67 -16.82
N LYS A 18 37.08 -0.18 -16.13
CA LYS A 18 38.49 0.12 -15.75
C LYS A 18 39.40 0.20 -16.97
N ILE A 19 39.23 -0.70 -17.95
CA ILE A 19 39.98 -0.66 -19.19
C ILE A 19 39.67 0.61 -19.99
N ASP A 20 38.39 0.99 -20.10
CA ASP A 20 37.99 2.21 -20.80
C ASP A 20 38.55 3.46 -20.14
N LEU A 21 38.49 3.54 -18.81
CA LEU A 21 39.11 4.63 -18.04
C LEU A 21 40.61 4.71 -18.28
N PHE A 22 41.31 3.59 -18.26
CA PHE A 22 42.77 3.51 -18.53
C PHE A 22 43.07 3.98 -19.95
N ASN A 23 42.32 3.52 -20.94
CA ASN A 23 42.51 3.91 -22.35
C ASN A 23 42.28 5.41 -22.55
N ARG A 24 41.25 5.97 -21.97
CA ARG A 24 40.94 7.42 -22.01
C ARG A 24 42.08 8.23 -21.36
N THR A 25 42.55 7.79 -20.19
CA THR A 25 43.63 8.49 -19.48
C THR A 25 44.91 8.47 -20.28
N ARG A 26 45.25 7.32 -20.92
CA ARG A 26 46.44 7.18 -21.77
C ARG A 26 46.32 8.02 -23.05
N ALA A 27 45.16 8.01 -23.68
CA ALA A 27 44.89 8.82 -24.87
C ALA A 27 44.97 10.30 -24.56
N ALA A 28 44.41 10.76 -23.42
CA ALA A 28 44.51 12.15 -22.98
C ALA A 28 45.99 12.60 -22.82
N LYS A 29 46.81 11.80 -22.13
CA LYS A 29 48.25 12.10 -21.97
C LYS A 29 48.98 12.17 -23.32
N THR A 30 48.62 11.30 -24.26
CA THR A 30 49.25 11.29 -25.59
C THR A 30 48.86 12.53 -26.40
N LEU A 31 47.59 13.02 -26.26
CA LEU A 31 47.11 14.24 -26.89
C LEU A 31 47.79 15.48 -26.29
N GLU A 32 47.90 15.55 -24.95
CA GLU A 32 48.65 16.63 -24.28
C GLU A 32 50.08 16.71 -24.72
N SER A 33 50.78 15.58 -24.86
CA SER A 33 52.16 15.54 -25.34
C SER A 33 52.33 16.03 -26.78
N LYS A 34 51.24 16.04 -27.56
CA LYS A 34 51.17 16.56 -28.92
C LYS A 34 50.60 17.99 -29.01
N GLY A 35 50.38 18.65 -27.86
CA GLY A 35 49.83 20.01 -27.81
C GLY A 35 48.34 20.12 -28.16
N ILE A 36 47.62 18.99 -28.18
CA ILE A 36 46.16 18.93 -28.48
C ILE A 36 45.40 18.82 -27.18
N SER A 37 44.42 19.69 -26.96
CA SER A 37 43.57 19.63 -25.76
C SER A 37 42.82 18.30 -25.69
N PRO A 38 42.85 17.57 -24.55
CA PRO A 38 42.06 16.35 -24.34
C PRO A 38 40.56 16.53 -24.51
N ALA A 39 40.06 17.78 -24.43
CA ALA A 39 38.66 18.10 -24.66
C ALA A 39 38.15 17.72 -26.06
N VAL A 40 39.04 17.59 -27.03
CA VAL A 40 38.71 17.13 -28.38
C VAL A 40 38.20 15.68 -28.40
N MET A 41 38.57 14.86 -27.41
CA MET A 41 38.07 13.46 -27.30
C MET A 41 36.60 13.38 -26.90
N ILE A 42 36.06 14.42 -26.28
CA ILE A 42 34.64 14.47 -25.84
C ILE A 42 34.08 15.79 -26.35
N PRO A 43 33.77 15.90 -27.64
CA PRO A 43 33.26 17.16 -28.25
C PRO A 43 31.86 17.53 -27.71
N ILE A 44 31.13 16.54 -27.20
CA ILE A 44 29.83 16.74 -26.53
C ILE A 44 29.94 16.09 -25.15
N ALA A 45 30.18 16.85 -24.10
CA ALA A 45 30.08 16.38 -22.74
C ALA A 45 28.58 16.44 -22.36
N PRO A 46 27.87 15.29 -22.27
CA PRO A 46 26.51 15.31 -21.74
C PRO A 46 26.60 15.76 -20.30
N SER A 47 26.04 16.93 -20.01
CA SER A 47 25.79 17.40 -18.65
C SER A 47 24.35 17.00 -18.32
N PRO A 48 24.12 15.89 -17.61
CA PRO A 48 22.77 15.53 -17.19
C PRO A 48 22.32 16.57 -16.16
N GLU A 49 21.56 17.56 -16.60
CA GLU A 49 20.90 18.47 -15.70
C GLU A 49 19.63 17.75 -15.18
N ASN A 50 19.61 17.53 -13.87
CA ASN A 50 18.44 16.92 -13.24
C ASN A 50 17.31 17.96 -13.19
N VAL A 51 16.45 17.94 -14.20
CA VAL A 51 15.30 18.86 -14.34
C VAL A 51 14.20 18.50 -13.33
N SER A 52 14.20 17.31 -12.80
CA SER A 52 13.33 16.95 -11.67
C SER A 52 13.91 17.56 -10.39
N LYS A 53 13.04 18.09 -9.54
CA LYS A 53 13.43 18.37 -8.15
C LYS A 53 14.14 17.12 -7.62
N PRO A 54 15.18 17.23 -6.79
CA PRO A 54 15.98 16.10 -6.31
C PRO A 54 15.15 15.19 -5.41
N THR A 55 14.23 14.48 -6.01
CA THR A 55 13.54 13.33 -5.43
C THR A 55 14.44 12.16 -5.73
N GLY A 56 15.38 11.87 -4.83
CA GLY A 56 16.25 10.72 -5.00
C GLY A 56 15.40 9.46 -5.16
N LEU A 57 15.90 8.47 -5.93
CA LEU A 57 15.23 7.17 -6.13
C LEU A 57 14.73 6.55 -4.80
N ASN A 58 15.44 6.83 -3.71
CA ASN A 58 15.07 6.37 -2.36
C ASN A 58 13.77 7.03 -1.85
N ASN A 59 13.53 8.31 -2.16
CA ASN A 59 12.29 8.99 -1.77
C ASN A 59 11.09 8.48 -2.58
N GLU A 60 11.27 8.20 -3.86
CA GLU A 60 10.24 7.61 -4.72
C GLU A 60 9.80 6.25 -4.21
N PHE A 61 10.75 5.40 -3.82
CA PHE A 61 10.47 4.10 -3.24
C PHE A 61 9.67 4.22 -1.94
N LEU A 62 10.08 5.09 -1.02
CA LEU A 62 9.39 5.29 0.25
C LEU A 62 7.99 5.87 0.07
N ILE A 63 7.84 6.87 -0.81
CA ILE A 63 6.52 7.44 -1.15
C ILE A 63 5.60 6.36 -1.74
N SER A 64 6.16 5.39 -2.47
CA SER A 64 5.39 4.25 -3.01
C SER A 64 5.05 3.19 -1.96
N LEU A 65 5.93 3.01 -0.96
CA LEU A 65 5.75 2.04 0.11
C LEU A 65 4.66 2.46 1.11
N LEU A 66 4.50 3.77 1.37
CA LEU A 66 3.57 4.28 2.37
C LEU A 66 2.09 3.90 2.12
N PRO A 67 1.53 4.12 0.92
CA PRO A 67 0.16 3.69 0.64
C PRO A 67 -0.05 2.19 0.85
N TYR A 68 0.92 1.39 0.44
CA TYR A 68 0.91 -0.05 0.65
C TYR A 68 0.83 -0.42 2.14
N LEU A 69 1.68 0.17 2.98
CA LEU A 69 1.67 -0.10 4.43
C LEU A 69 0.33 0.29 5.06
N ILE A 70 -0.22 1.45 4.71
CA ILE A 70 -1.52 1.91 5.24
C ILE A 70 -2.62 0.90 4.88
N ILE A 71 -2.69 0.47 3.62
CA ILE A 71 -3.70 -0.46 3.13
C ILE A 71 -3.58 -1.83 3.82
N ILE A 72 -2.36 -2.34 3.93
CA ILE A 72 -2.09 -3.64 4.54
C ILE A 72 -2.48 -3.63 6.02
N TRP A 73 -2.07 -2.63 6.78
CA TRP A 73 -2.40 -2.55 8.19
C TRP A 73 -3.88 -2.27 8.44
N ALA A 74 -4.55 -1.56 7.53
CA ALA A 74 -6.00 -1.40 7.58
C ALA A 74 -6.74 -2.74 7.43
N PHE A 75 -6.23 -3.64 6.59
CA PHE A 75 -6.82 -4.98 6.39
C PHE A 75 -6.43 -5.95 7.51
N TYR A 76 -5.13 -6.10 7.81
CA TYR A 76 -4.65 -7.07 8.78
C TYR A 76 -4.98 -6.72 10.23
N GLY A 77 -5.25 -5.45 10.53
CA GLY A 77 -5.72 -5.04 11.85
C GLY A 77 -7.02 -5.74 12.25
N GLY A 78 -7.96 -5.89 11.32
CA GLY A 78 -9.20 -6.62 11.54
C GLY A 78 -9.12 -8.12 11.35
N PHE A 79 -8.16 -8.59 10.55
CA PHE A 79 -8.01 -9.99 10.16
C PHE A 79 -7.85 -10.93 11.37
N SER A 80 -7.07 -10.53 12.36
CA SER A 80 -6.79 -11.35 13.54
C SER A 80 -8.00 -11.52 14.47
N ILE A 81 -8.91 -10.55 14.50
CA ILE A 81 -10.03 -10.50 15.44
C ILE A 81 -11.30 -11.03 14.81
N VAL A 82 -11.48 -10.87 13.51
CA VAL A 82 -12.74 -11.18 12.83
C VAL A 82 -13.13 -12.65 12.90
N SER A 83 -12.16 -13.57 12.89
CA SER A 83 -12.43 -14.99 13.01
C SER A 83 -13.07 -15.35 14.36
N ASP A 84 -12.64 -14.70 15.44
CA ASP A 84 -13.22 -14.90 16.77
C ASP A 84 -14.58 -14.19 16.92
N LEU A 85 -14.73 -13.04 16.28
CA LEU A 85 -15.91 -12.16 16.42
C LEU A 85 -17.23 -12.78 15.91
N VAL A 86 -17.17 -13.68 14.93
CA VAL A 86 -18.36 -14.37 14.37
C VAL A 86 -18.20 -15.86 14.40
N ALA A 87 -17.18 -16.42 13.74
CA ALA A 87 -16.99 -17.86 13.66
C ALA A 87 -16.65 -18.48 15.02
N GLY A 88 -15.88 -17.74 15.86
CA GLY A 88 -15.59 -18.17 17.23
C GLY A 88 -16.83 -18.19 18.14
N GLU A 89 -17.74 -17.23 17.98
CA GLU A 89 -19.01 -17.26 18.72
C GLU A 89 -19.93 -18.41 18.27
N LYS A 90 -19.92 -18.75 16.97
CA LYS A 90 -20.65 -19.94 16.49
C LYS A 90 -20.10 -21.21 17.10
N GLU A 91 -18.78 -21.38 17.08
CA GLU A 91 -18.11 -22.57 17.61
C GLU A 91 -18.36 -22.77 19.11
N ARG A 92 -18.45 -21.66 19.87
CA ARG A 92 -18.73 -21.70 21.32
C ARG A 92 -20.23 -21.75 21.66
N GLY A 93 -21.14 -21.67 20.68
CA GLY A 93 -22.59 -21.64 20.88
C GLY A 93 -23.09 -20.31 21.50
N THR A 94 -22.21 -19.31 21.68
CA THR A 94 -22.59 -18.01 22.28
C THR A 94 -23.39 -17.13 21.32
N LEU A 95 -23.29 -17.40 20.03
CA LEU A 95 -24.06 -16.67 19.03
C LEU A 95 -25.56 -16.90 19.19
N GLU A 96 -25.98 -18.13 19.56
CA GLU A 96 -27.39 -18.46 19.82
C GLU A 96 -27.94 -17.67 21.02
N THR A 97 -27.15 -17.57 22.09
CA THR A 97 -27.49 -16.77 23.27
C THR A 97 -27.66 -15.29 22.92
N LEU A 98 -26.78 -14.79 22.03
CA LEU A 98 -26.85 -13.39 21.56
C LEU A 98 -28.11 -13.15 20.72
N LEU A 99 -28.54 -14.12 19.91
CA LEU A 99 -29.72 -14.01 19.06
C LEU A 99 -31.05 -14.10 19.83
N ILE A 100 -31.08 -14.66 21.05
CA ILE A 100 -32.23 -14.69 21.94
C ILE A 100 -32.38 -13.36 22.70
N SER A 101 -31.36 -12.51 22.72
CA SER A 101 -31.41 -11.19 23.35
C SER A 101 -32.49 -10.30 22.69
N PRO A 102 -33.00 -9.29 23.40
CA PRO A 102 -34.02 -8.39 22.87
C PRO A 102 -33.51 -7.46 21.75
N ALA A 103 -32.21 -7.48 21.43
CA ALA A 103 -31.62 -6.68 20.38
C ALA A 103 -31.95 -7.21 18.98
N HIS A 104 -32.22 -6.30 18.06
CA HIS A 104 -32.44 -6.68 16.66
C HIS A 104 -31.18 -7.25 16.02
N ARG A 105 -31.32 -8.29 15.18
CA ARG A 105 -30.19 -8.92 14.46
C ARG A 105 -29.34 -7.91 13.68
N ASN A 106 -29.96 -6.88 13.15
CA ASN A 106 -29.28 -5.79 12.43
C ASN A 106 -28.38 -4.96 13.36
N GLU A 107 -28.82 -4.73 14.60
CA GLU A 107 -28.04 -3.98 15.60
C GLU A 107 -26.81 -4.77 16.03
N ILE A 108 -26.96 -6.08 16.23
CA ILE A 108 -25.85 -6.99 16.54
C ILE A 108 -24.82 -6.98 15.39
N CYS A 109 -25.30 -7.10 14.14
CA CYS A 109 -24.45 -7.07 12.96
C CYS A 109 -23.72 -5.72 12.84
N LEU A 110 -24.42 -4.62 13.01
CA LEU A 110 -23.85 -3.27 12.95
C LEU A 110 -22.84 -3.03 14.07
N GLY A 111 -23.12 -3.51 15.29
CA GLY A 111 -22.20 -3.45 16.42
C GLY A 111 -20.88 -4.17 16.13
N LYS A 112 -20.94 -5.39 15.58
CA LYS A 112 -19.77 -6.15 15.17
C LYS A 112 -19.00 -5.47 14.04
N PHE A 113 -19.70 -4.92 13.04
CA PHE A 113 -19.13 -4.16 11.96
C PHE A 113 -18.38 -2.92 12.47
N LEU A 114 -19.00 -2.13 13.34
CA LEU A 114 -18.38 -0.94 13.91
C LEU A 114 -17.18 -1.28 14.77
N ALA A 115 -17.26 -2.31 15.60
CA ALA A 115 -16.13 -2.79 16.41
C ALA A 115 -14.94 -3.17 15.53
N LEU A 116 -15.19 -3.94 14.45
CA LEU A 116 -14.16 -4.35 13.50
C LEU A 116 -13.59 -3.15 12.73
N ALA A 117 -14.45 -2.22 12.28
CA ALA A 117 -14.02 -1.00 11.61
C ALA A 117 -13.14 -0.13 12.51
N MET A 118 -13.46 0.00 13.81
CA MET A 118 -12.61 0.73 14.76
C MET A 118 -11.22 0.09 14.91
N VAL A 119 -11.15 -1.23 14.97
CA VAL A 119 -9.85 -1.93 15.05
C VAL A 119 -9.03 -1.75 13.78
N CYS A 120 -9.63 -1.91 12.60
CA CYS A 120 -8.98 -1.64 11.32
C CYS A 120 -8.49 -0.19 11.22
N LEU A 121 -9.31 0.76 11.67
CA LEU A 121 -8.96 2.18 11.68
C LEU A 121 -7.80 2.46 12.64
N ALA A 122 -7.85 1.95 13.86
CA ALA A 122 -6.80 2.11 14.85
C ALA A 122 -5.46 1.57 14.32
N SER A 123 -5.46 0.36 13.75
CA SER A 123 -4.27 -0.27 13.17
C SER A 123 -3.66 0.55 12.04
N SER A 124 -4.50 1.07 11.14
CA SER A 124 -4.03 1.89 10.02
C SER A 124 -3.52 3.26 10.48
N LEU A 125 -4.18 3.90 11.45
CA LEU A 125 -3.71 5.17 12.02
C LEU A 125 -2.38 5.00 12.77
N ILE A 126 -2.24 3.93 13.55
CA ILE A 126 -0.97 3.60 14.22
C ILE A 126 0.14 3.40 13.19
N SER A 127 -0.14 2.71 12.08
CA SER A 127 0.82 2.54 10.99
C SER A 127 1.23 3.89 10.38
N VAL A 128 0.27 4.77 10.11
CA VAL A 128 0.55 6.13 9.61
C VAL A 128 1.43 6.90 10.58
N VAL A 129 1.06 6.93 11.86
CA VAL A 129 1.82 7.62 12.91
C VAL A 129 3.23 7.04 13.06
N ALA A 130 3.36 5.70 13.05
CA ALA A 130 4.65 5.01 13.14
C ALA A 130 5.60 5.39 12.00
N VAL A 131 5.08 5.46 10.77
CA VAL A 131 5.87 5.87 9.60
C VAL A 131 6.33 7.32 9.71
N PHE A 132 5.45 8.24 10.11
CA PHE A 132 5.84 9.64 10.31
C PHE A 132 6.84 9.82 11.45
N LEU A 133 6.63 9.11 12.56
CA LEU A 133 7.56 9.13 13.67
C LEU A 133 8.93 8.61 13.26
N PHE A 134 8.96 7.47 12.53
CA PHE A 134 10.20 6.92 12.00
C PHE A 134 10.91 7.89 11.06
N ALA A 135 10.18 8.53 10.14
CA ALA A 135 10.73 9.50 9.21
C ALA A 135 11.27 10.78 9.88
N SER A 136 10.80 11.11 11.09
CA SER A 136 11.25 12.27 11.87
C SER A 136 12.47 12.01 12.75
N LEU A 137 12.90 10.74 12.90
CA LEU A 137 14.05 10.40 13.74
C LEU A 137 15.35 10.95 13.14
N PRO A 138 16.22 11.60 13.96
CA PRO A 138 17.48 12.19 13.51
C PRO A 138 18.58 11.12 13.32
N ILE A 139 18.27 10.04 12.59
CA ILE A 139 19.21 8.97 12.28
C ILE A 139 19.88 9.28 10.94
N PRO A 140 21.24 9.27 10.84
CA PRO A 140 21.94 9.63 9.60
C PRO A 140 21.50 8.83 8.37
N MET A 141 21.09 7.58 8.57
CA MET A 141 20.54 6.73 7.50
C MET A 141 19.18 7.23 7.02
N ILE A 142 18.31 7.64 7.93
CA ILE A 142 16.97 8.16 7.63
C ILE A 142 17.07 9.54 6.97
N ALA A 143 17.98 10.40 7.45
CA ALA A 143 18.24 11.70 6.83
C ALA A 143 18.70 11.60 5.36
N LYS A 144 19.40 10.52 4.98
CA LYS A 144 19.73 10.24 3.59
C LYS A 144 18.51 9.78 2.77
N LEU A 145 17.56 9.11 3.40
CA LEU A 145 16.33 8.64 2.76
C LEU A 145 15.30 9.77 2.61
N PHE A 146 15.28 10.74 3.53
CA PHE A 146 14.40 11.92 3.53
C PHE A 146 15.21 13.23 3.65
N PRO A 147 15.95 13.64 2.61
CA PRO A 147 16.84 14.81 2.69
C PRO A 147 16.12 16.12 3.00
N GLN A 148 14.85 16.22 2.67
CA GLN A 148 14.04 17.44 2.90
C GLN A 148 13.05 17.30 4.07
N GLY A 149 13.09 16.17 4.81
CA GLY A 149 12.07 15.83 5.78
C GLY A 149 10.71 15.56 5.11
N MET A 150 9.79 15.02 5.87
CA MET A 150 8.41 14.80 5.42
C MET A 150 7.54 15.95 5.96
N SER A 151 7.30 16.97 5.15
CA SER A 151 6.36 18.03 5.53
C SER A 151 4.93 17.56 5.28
N VAL A 152 4.24 17.23 6.36
CA VAL A 152 2.82 16.85 6.28
C VAL A 152 1.97 18.08 6.46
N SER A 153 1.35 18.50 5.38
CA SER A 153 0.39 19.62 5.43
C SER A 153 -0.99 19.15 5.92
N LEU A 154 -1.74 20.07 6.53
CA LEU A 154 -3.11 19.77 6.98
C LEU A 154 -4.01 19.22 5.85
N PRO A 155 -3.97 19.74 4.60
CA PRO A 155 -4.69 19.16 3.47
C PRO A 155 -4.29 17.72 3.15
N THR A 156 -3.00 17.37 3.29
CA THR A 156 -2.52 15.99 3.10
C THR A 156 -3.13 15.04 4.11
N ILE A 157 -3.14 15.42 5.39
CA ILE A 157 -3.76 14.61 6.45
C ILE A 157 -5.25 14.43 6.16
N ALA A 158 -5.95 15.51 5.82
CA ALA A 158 -7.38 15.47 5.51
C ALA A 158 -7.69 14.55 4.32
N ALA A 159 -6.88 14.61 3.25
CA ALA A 159 -7.03 13.75 2.08
C ALA A 159 -6.81 12.27 2.42
N VAL A 160 -5.76 11.95 3.18
CA VAL A 160 -5.46 10.57 3.61
C VAL A 160 -6.60 10.02 4.48
N ILE A 161 -7.09 10.79 5.46
CA ILE A 161 -8.20 10.36 6.32
C ILE A 161 -9.49 10.18 5.50
N ALA A 162 -9.78 11.08 4.57
CA ALA A 162 -10.97 11.02 3.73
C ALA A 162 -11.04 9.73 2.90
N VAL A 163 -9.90 9.26 2.40
CA VAL A 163 -9.81 8.01 1.61
C VAL A 163 -9.73 6.77 2.51
N LEU A 164 -9.07 6.89 3.68
CA LEU A 164 -8.86 5.80 4.62
C LEU A 164 -10.16 5.31 5.27
N LEU A 165 -11.04 6.23 5.70
CA LEU A 165 -12.28 5.88 6.39
C LEU A 165 -13.19 4.95 5.56
N PRO A 166 -13.51 5.26 4.29
CA PRO A 166 -14.32 4.36 3.46
C PRO A 166 -13.61 3.05 3.12
N LEU A 167 -12.28 3.06 2.97
CA LEU A 167 -11.51 1.84 2.75
C LEU A 167 -11.61 0.89 3.95
N VAL A 168 -11.43 1.42 5.17
CA VAL A 168 -11.57 0.65 6.42
C VAL A 168 -12.98 0.07 6.55
N ALA A 169 -14.01 0.83 6.23
CA ALA A 169 -15.38 0.34 6.22
C ALA A 169 -15.58 -0.81 5.21
N SER A 170 -14.98 -0.70 4.01
CA SER A 170 -15.00 -1.77 3.00
C SER A 170 -14.33 -3.04 3.51
N PHE A 171 -13.17 -2.92 4.15
CA PHE A 171 -12.44 -4.07 4.71
C PHE A 171 -13.19 -4.69 5.88
N ALA A 172 -13.71 -3.91 6.80
CA ALA A 172 -14.52 -4.41 7.91
C ALA A 172 -15.74 -5.18 7.40
N GLY A 173 -16.44 -4.67 6.40
CA GLY A 173 -17.56 -5.36 5.76
C GLY A 173 -17.15 -6.67 5.10
N LEU A 174 -16.06 -6.66 4.32
CA LEU A 174 -15.54 -7.85 3.65
C LEU A 174 -15.10 -8.94 4.64
N LEU A 175 -14.31 -8.57 5.65
CA LEU A 175 -13.82 -9.48 6.67
C LEU A 175 -14.98 -10.10 7.47
N LEU A 176 -15.96 -9.29 7.85
CA LEU A 176 -17.14 -9.74 8.59
C LEU A 176 -18.00 -10.70 7.75
N ALA A 177 -18.19 -10.40 6.45
CA ALA A 177 -18.91 -11.25 5.52
C ALA A 177 -18.27 -12.64 5.40
N VAL A 178 -16.95 -12.68 5.26
CA VAL A 178 -16.18 -13.92 5.13
C VAL A 178 -16.25 -14.75 6.41
N SER A 179 -16.07 -14.12 7.58
CA SER A 179 -16.18 -14.81 8.86
C SER A 179 -17.60 -15.35 9.13
N ALA A 180 -18.64 -14.63 8.67
CA ALA A 180 -20.02 -15.07 8.82
C ALA A 180 -20.37 -16.32 8.00
N LEU A 181 -19.67 -16.58 6.89
CA LEU A 181 -19.86 -17.77 6.05
C LEU A 181 -19.24 -19.03 6.65
N ALA A 182 -18.22 -18.91 7.47
CA ALA A 182 -17.50 -20.01 8.07
C ALA A 182 -18.31 -20.67 9.21
N LYS A 183 -18.10 -21.96 9.41
CA LYS A 183 -18.74 -22.75 10.49
C LYS A 183 -17.95 -22.67 11.79
N ASN A 184 -16.64 -22.59 11.72
CA ASN A 184 -15.71 -22.57 12.85
C ASN A 184 -14.53 -21.61 12.56
N MET A 185 -13.72 -21.35 13.60
CA MET A 185 -12.58 -20.44 13.50
C MET A 185 -11.54 -20.87 12.46
N ARG A 186 -11.28 -22.18 12.34
CA ARG A 186 -10.29 -22.72 11.39
C ARG A 186 -10.73 -22.49 9.94
N GLU A 187 -11.99 -22.73 9.65
CA GLU A 187 -12.58 -22.48 8.33
C GLU A 187 -12.57 -20.97 8.01
N ALA A 188 -12.93 -20.14 9.00
CA ALA A 188 -12.86 -18.69 8.85
C ALA A 188 -11.44 -18.22 8.49
N GLN A 189 -10.42 -18.70 9.20
CA GLN A 189 -9.03 -18.35 8.91
C GLN A 189 -8.61 -18.80 7.52
N THR A 190 -9.07 -19.95 7.04
CA THR A 190 -8.78 -20.42 5.68
C THR A 190 -9.40 -19.51 4.63
N TYR A 191 -10.67 -19.13 4.78
CA TYR A 191 -11.34 -18.22 3.86
C TYR A 191 -10.74 -16.82 3.90
N LEU A 192 -10.42 -16.31 5.08
CA LEU A 192 -9.76 -15.04 5.27
C LEU A 192 -8.38 -15.00 4.59
N THR A 193 -7.62 -16.12 4.68
CA THR A 193 -6.33 -16.24 4.00
C THR A 193 -6.50 -16.19 2.48
N LEU A 194 -7.51 -16.85 1.91
CA LEU A 194 -7.78 -16.75 0.47
C LEU A 194 -8.15 -15.32 0.06
N VAL A 195 -8.99 -14.65 0.84
CA VAL A 195 -9.39 -13.26 0.59
C VAL A 195 -8.20 -12.30 0.75
N SER A 196 -7.27 -12.60 1.66
CA SER A 196 -6.07 -11.77 1.81
C SER A 196 -5.24 -11.69 0.53
N PHE A 197 -5.15 -12.75 -0.26
CA PHE A 197 -4.47 -12.70 -1.56
C PHE A 197 -5.15 -11.73 -2.53
N VAL A 198 -6.48 -11.67 -2.52
CA VAL A 198 -7.25 -10.74 -3.37
C VAL A 198 -6.97 -9.29 -3.00
N VAL A 199 -6.75 -9.00 -1.71
CA VAL A 199 -6.41 -7.66 -1.21
C VAL A 199 -4.93 -7.35 -1.39
N LEU A 200 -4.05 -8.32 -1.12
CA LEU A 200 -2.60 -8.18 -1.20
C LEU A 200 -2.12 -7.92 -2.62
N MET A 201 -2.67 -8.61 -3.62
CA MET A 201 -2.22 -8.46 -5.01
C MET A 201 -2.31 -7.01 -5.51
N PRO A 202 -3.47 -6.31 -5.45
CA PRO A 202 -3.53 -4.90 -5.79
C PRO A 202 -2.65 -4.01 -4.90
N ALA A 203 -2.57 -4.33 -3.60
CA ALA A 203 -1.75 -3.56 -2.67
C ALA A 203 -0.25 -3.65 -3.01
N ILE A 204 0.27 -4.83 -3.33
CA ILE A 204 1.66 -5.01 -3.80
C ILE A 204 1.86 -4.32 -5.14
N PHE A 205 0.91 -4.47 -6.08
CA PHE A 205 0.99 -3.83 -7.37
C PHE A 205 1.05 -2.30 -7.27
N SER A 206 0.40 -1.73 -6.26
CA SER A 206 0.41 -0.29 -6.01
C SER A 206 1.82 0.28 -5.76
N GLN A 207 2.76 -0.52 -5.24
CA GLN A 207 4.15 -0.10 -5.06
C GLN A 207 4.86 0.18 -6.39
N PHE A 208 4.51 -0.59 -7.42
CA PHE A 208 5.13 -0.44 -8.74
C PHE A 208 4.51 0.70 -9.57
N LEU A 209 3.32 1.19 -9.20
CA LEU A 209 2.68 2.31 -9.88
C LEU A 209 3.57 3.56 -9.93
N GLY A 210 4.41 3.77 -8.90
CA GLY A 210 5.32 4.89 -8.82
C GLY A 210 6.44 4.88 -9.85
N PHE A 211 6.81 3.72 -10.34
CA PHE A 211 7.89 3.51 -11.31
C PHE A 211 7.37 3.38 -12.75
N THR A 212 6.07 3.44 -12.93
CA THR A 212 5.42 3.26 -14.23
C THR A 212 4.49 4.43 -14.53
N ASP A 213 4.26 4.71 -15.81
CA ASP A 213 3.27 5.70 -16.25
C ASP A 213 1.81 5.25 -16.02
N LEU A 214 1.59 4.10 -15.40
CA LEU A 214 0.27 3.56 -15.10
C LEU A 214 -0.54 4.43 -14.14
N THR A 215 0.12 5.25 -13.31
CA THR A 215 -0.57 6.23 -12.46
C THR A 215 -1.41 7.24 -13.26
N LYS A 216 -1.06 7.47 -14.52
CA LYS A 216 -1.79 8.34 -15.46
C LYS A 216 -2.98 7.64 -16.10
N SER A 217 -3.04 6.31 -16.00
CA SER A 217 -4.11 5.53 -16.65
C SER A 217 -5.40 5.62 -15.85
N THR A 218 -6.47 6.03 -16.51
CA THR A 218 -7.79 6.26 -15.88
C THR A 218 -8.38 4.99 -15.25
N TRP A 219 -8.12 3.81 -15.82
CA TRP A 219 -8.66 2.55 -15.29
C TRP A 219 -8.18 2.21 -13.87
N VAL A 220 -6.92 2.58 -13.52
CA VAL A 220 -6.35 2.35 -12.18
C VAL A 220 -7.18 3.06 -11.10
N ARG A 221 -7.77 4.20 -11.45
CA ARG A 221 -8.61 5.00 -10.55
C ARG A 221 -9.97 4.37 -10.24
N PHE A 222 -10.39 3.36 -11.00
CA PHE A 222 -11.65 2.63 -10.77
C PHE A 222 -11.44 1.30 -10.07
N VAL A 223 -10.19 0.83 -9.97
CA VAL A 223 -9.89 -0.44 -9.28
C VAL A 223 -9.78 -0.17 -7.78
N PRO A 224 -10.63 -0.81 -6.94
CA PRO A 224 -10.54 -0.69 -5.49
C PRO A 224 -9.12 -1.02 -5.00
N ILE A 225 -8.69 -0.40 -3.91
CA ILE A 225 -7.32 -0.50 -3.35
C ILE A 225 -6.30 0.28 -4.18
N LEU A 226 -6.23 0.11 -5.51
CA LEU A 226 -5.31 0.87 -6.36
C LEU A 226 -5.64 2.36 -6.38
N ASN A 227 -6.94 2.70 -6.47
CA ASN A 227 -7.41 4.08 -6.39
C ASN A 227 -6.98 4.75 -5.08
N THR A 228 -7.19 4.05 -3.94
CA THR A 228 -6.74 4.53 -2.62
C THR A 228 -5.23 4.75 -2.59
N ALA A 229 -4.45 3.81 -3.13
CA ALA A 229 -3.00 3.93 -3.16
C ALA A 229 -2.52 5.13 -4.00
N VAL A 230 -3.16 5.38 -5.15
CA VAL A 230 -2.84 6.53 -6.00
C VAL A 230 -3.19 7.84 -5.31
N ASP A 231 -4.34 7.93 -4.63
CA ASP A 231 -4.77 9.15 -3.95
C ASP A 231 -3.91 9.45 -2.72
N VAL A 232 -3.56 8.44 -1.91
CA VAL A 232 -2.62 8.60 -0.79
C VAL A 232 -1.26 9.08 -1.30
N ARG A 233 -0.74 8.48 -2.40
CA ARG A 233 0.51 8.91 -3.02
C ARG A 233 0.41 10.36 -3.53
N SER A 234 -0.68 10.72 -4.20
CA SER A 234 -0.91 12.08 -4.71
C SER A 234 -0.94 13.10 -3.56
N ALA A 235 -1.58 12.75 -2.45
CA ALA A 235 -1.61 13.58 -1.25
C ALA A 235 -0.21 13.77 -0.65
N LEU A 236 0.60 12.71 -0.55
CA LEU A 236 1.97 12.76 -0.03
C LEU A 236 2.93 13.55 -0.93
N THR A 237 2.68 13.58 -2.24
CA THR A 237 3.46 14.37 -3.21
C THR A 237 2.96 15.82 -3.36
N GLY A 238 1.94 16.22 -2.59
CA GLY A 238 1.37 17.57 -2.63
C GLY A 238 0.49 17.85 -3.85
N LYS A 239 0.14 16.84 -4.65
CA LYS A 239 -0.73 16.95 -5.83
C LYS A 239 -2.12 16.39 -5.50
N ILE A 240 -2.84 17.09 -4.62
CA ILE A 240 -4.16 16.63 -4.16
C ILE A 240 -5.21 16.91 -5.25
N GLU A 241 -5.81 15.86 -5.77
CA GLU A 241 -6.88 15.92 -6.76
C GLU A 241 -8.24 15.59 -6.08
N TRP A 242 -8.88 16.56 -5.47
CA TRP A 242 -10.11 16.37 -4.70
C TRP A 242 -11.24 15.69 -5.47
N GLY A 243 -11.31 15.92 -6.79
CA GLY A 243 -12.29 15.25 -7.66
C GLY A 243 -12.12 13.73 -7.67
N TRP A 244 -10.89 13.25 -7.78
CA TRP A 244 -10.60 11.82 -7.77
C TRP A 244 -10.74 11.19 -6.39
N ILE A 245 -10.39 11.93 -5.32
CA ILE A 245 -10.66 11.52 -3.95
C ILE A 245 -12.16 11.25 -3.77
N GLY A 246 -13.03 12.14 -4.31
CA GLY A 246 -14.47 11.93 -4.28
C GLY A 246 -14.92 10.62 -4.97
N VAL A 247 -14.31 10.28 -6.10
CA VAL A 247 -14.58 9.02 -6.82
C VAL A 247 -14.13 7.82 -6.00
N THR A 248 -12.93 7.86 -5.42
CA THR A 248 -12.41 6.80 -4.55
C THR A 248 -13.28 6.58 -3.32
N VAL A 249 -13.70 7.65 -2.67
CA VAL A 249 -14.62 7.61 -1.52
C VAL A 249 -15.95 6.97 -1.93
N ALA A 250 -16.53 7.38 -3.07
CA ALA A 250 -17.80 6.83 -3.55
C ALA A 250 -17.70 5.33 -3.86
N ILE A 251 -16.63 4.88 -4.53
CA ILE A 251 -16.40 3.46 -4.83
C ILE A 251 -16.25 2.65 -3.53
N SER A 252 -15.43 3.12 -2.60
CA SER A 252 -15.18 2.42 -1.34
C SER A 252 -16.41 2.37 -0.46
N LEU A 253 -17.20 3.46 -0.35
CA LEU A 253 -18.48 3.46 0.36
C LEU A 253 -19.50 2.53 -0.31
N GLY A 254 -19.53 2.50 -1.64
CA GLY A 254 -20.37 1.57 -2.39
C GLY A 254 -20.07 0.11 -2.05
N ILE A 255 -18.78 -0.25 -2.02
CA ILE A 255 -18.33 -1.59 -1.63
C ILE A 255 -18.69 -1.88 -0.16
N ALA A 256 -18.44 -0.94 0.75
CA ALA A 256 -18.78 -1.08 2.15
C ALA A 256 -20.29 -1.31 2.35
N ALA A 257 -21.13 -0.53 1.65
CA ALA A 257 -22.58 -0.68 1.70
C ALA A 257 -23.05 -2.03 1.17
N VAL A 258 -22.51 -2.50 0.04
CA VAL A 258 -22.83 -3.82 -0.53
C VAL A 258 -22.41 -4.94 0.43
N MET A 259 -21.20 -4.86 0.99
CA MET A 259 -20.72 -5.86 1.94
C MET A 259 -21.56 -5.88 3.22
N LEU A 260 -21.88 -4.72 3.78
CA LEU A 260 -22.71 -4.61 4.96
C LEU A 260 -24.13 -5.15 4.71
N PHE A 261 -24.73 -4.80 3.57
CA PHE A 261 -26.03 -5.32 3.17
C PHE A 261 -26.01 -6.85 3.07
N TRP A 262 -24.94 -7.41 2.50
CA TRP A 262 -24.76 -8.85 2.37
C TRP A 262 -24.61 -9.53 3.73
N VAL A 263 -23.79 -8.97 4.62
CA VAL A 263 -23.63 -9.46 5.99
C VAL A 263 -24.96 -9.46 6.76
N VAL A 264 -25.70 -8.35 6.71
CA VAL A 264 -27.03 -8.27 7.34
C VAL A 264 -27.97 -9.36 6.83
N ARG A 265 -27.98 -9.59 5.52
CA ARG A 265 -28.75 -10.71 4.91
C ARG A 265 -28.31 -12.08 5.39
N LEU A 266 -26.99 -12.30 5.58
CA LEU A 266 -26.46 -13.54 6.13
C LEU A 266 -26.92 -13.77 7.57
N PHE A 267 -26.93 -12.73 8.41
CA PHE A 267 -27.40 -12.79 9.80
C PHE A 267 -28.93 -13.01 9.92
N GLN A 268 -29.69 -12.65 8.90
CA GLN A 268 -31.13 -12.92 8.86
C GLN A 268 -31.49 -14.37 8.51
N LYS A 269 -30.58 -15.09 7.78
CA LYS A 269 -30.82 -16.49 7.39
C LYS A 269 -30.43 -17.45 8.52
N GLU A 270 -31.41 -18.02 9.21
CA GLU A 270 -31.21 -18.95 10.34
C GLU A 270 -30.33 -20.18 9.98
N GLN A 271 -30.48 -20.70 8.76
CA GLN A 271 -29.72 -21.86 8.28
C GLN A 271 -28.21 -21.66 8.23
N ILE A 272 -27.71 -20.41 8.15
CA ILE A 272 -26.29 -20.10 8.10
C ILE A 272 -25.73 -19.93 9.52
N LEU A 273 -26.57 -19.51 10.46
CA LEU A 273 -26.20 -19.28 11.85
C LEU A 273 -26.15 -20.58 12.67
N THR A 274 -27.01 -21.57 12.32
CA THR A 274 -27.15 -22.84 13.04
C THR A 274 -26.48 -24.03 12.35
N ARG A 275 -25.75 -23.81 11.25
CA ARG A 275 -24.95 -24.88 10.62
C ARG A 275 -23.72 -25.15 11.49
N VAL A 276 -23.86 -26.14 12.35
CA VAL A 276 -22.76 -26.83 13.05
C VAL A 276 -22.08 -27.80 12.08
#